data_a254a99dd079caf12da7f8a89a6aee64
#
_entry.id   a254a99dd079caf12da7f8a89a6aee64
#
_cell.length_a   1.000
_cell.length_b   1.000
_cell.length_c   1.000
_cell.angle_alpha   90.00
_cell.angle_beta   90.00
_cell.angle_gamma   90.00
#
_symmetry.space_group_name_H-M   'P 1'
#
loop_
_entity.id
_entity.type
_entity.pdbx_description
1 polymer ?
#
loop_
_entity_poly.entity_id
_entity_poly.type
_entity_poly.pdbx_seq_one_letter_code
_entity_poly.pdbx_strand_id
1 'polypeptide(L)'
;QFLFHSGILVSLSLSGPQLEKVVIDRTLVGKLISDTISDAVLTDDFIILSFEDHNQLCFIQFTKMMDSPDVNKILEKFSSLDSKISYVDILGPEGRRMKRHLAINCMQDLVICWWSATSDGAWPWSPISCQRDRANLLLLGCAHGKLEVLSYIRTEWDPLDARFSSLQPQQVLTVERSVSAAKEPMADSCVYKCVRNRIQCASVTRIPLQAKAISCCRDVTEDKLVLGCEDSSVVLYEAYSQVTLLAQAELLPAVITYHPSGAVLVVGSSQGELQLFDTALSPIKIQILAQDYSPEATLQFSKHCEVPTSLIQIQWAAPPVAFPCPDSMDIHDILLVRFDKGPLGVLHFKLGVLTSGQLGLVEIIHQYIRYDEIQEAINVLSTMNWNTMGQQCFICLSAICNHLLKQKLTPAREAQLEASLGTFYAPTRPLLDRTVLEYRDPISRYARRFFHHLLRYQRFEKAFLLAVDIGARDLFMDIHYLALDKGELALAEVAKRKANDIDAESITTGI
;
A
#
# COMPACT_ATOMS: atom_id res chain seq x y z
N GLN A 1 -3.04 9.56 -19.21
CA GLN A 1 -2.30 10.04 -20.38
C GLN A 1 -1.23 9.01 -20.76
N PHE A 2 -0.98 8.84 -22.05
CA PHE A 2 -0.01 7.88 -22.60
C PHE A 2 0.87 8.57 -23.62
N LEU A 3 2.17 8.41 -23.47
CA LEU A 3 3.14 8.86 -24.43
C LEU A 3 3.71 7.66 -25.21
N PHE A 4 3.64 7.74 -26.51
CA PHE A 4 4.20 6.74 -27.42
C PHE A 4 5.60 7.11 -27.87
N HIS A 5 6.44 6.14 -28.24
CA HIS A 5 7.78 6.37 -28.77
C HIS A 5 7.82 7.34 -29.96
N SER A 6 6.75 7.37 -30.75
CA SER A 6 6.62 8.31 -31.87
C SER A 6 6.43 9.77 -31.47
N GLY A 7 6.31 10.08 -30.16
CA GLY A 7 5.98 11.40 -29.66
C GLY A 7 4.49 11.70 -29.68
N ILE A 8 3.64 10.71 -29.92
CA ILE A 8 2.19 10.88 -29.84
C ILE A 8 1.78 10.79 -28.38
N LEU A 9 1.09 11.83 -27.89
CA LEU A 9 0.48 11.85 -26.55
C LEU A 9 -1.04 11.59 -26.69
N VAL A 10 -1.53 10.60 -25.99
CA VAL A 10 -2.94 10.24 -25.96
C VAL A 10 -3.50 10.51 -24.56
N SER A 11 -4.50 11.37 -24.48
CA SER A 11 -5.25 11.66 -23.24
C SER A 11 -6.62 11.01 -23.33
N LEU A 12 -6.98 10.24 -22.31
CA LEU A 12 -8.27 9.57 -22.19
C LEU A 12 -9.05 10.18 -21.02
N SER A 13 -10.31 10.51 -21.25
CA SER A 13 -11.24 10.90 -20.20
C SER A 13 -12.24 9.76 -19.99
N LEU A 14 -12.33 9.30 -18.73
CA LEU A 14 -13.22 8.23 -18.31
C LEU A 14 -14.26 8.81 -17.35
N SER A 15 -15.55 8.43 -17.54
CA SER A 15 -16.62 8.69 -16.58
C SER A 15 -17.23 7.35 -16.18
N GLY A 16 -16.90 6.90 -14.97
CA GLY A 16 -17.21 5.54 -14.52
C GLY A 16 -16.67 4.49 -15.52
N PRO A 17 -17.50 3.57 -16.02
CA PRO A 17 -17.07 2.54 -16.98
C PRO A 17 -17.00 3.02 -18.43
N GLN A 18 -17.37 4.26 -18.72
CA GLN A 18 -17.48 4.76 -20.09
C GLN A 18 -16.27 5.62 -20.46
N LEU A 19 -15.78 5.41 -21.69
CA LEU A 19 -14.78 6.26 -22.33
C LEU A 19 -15.52 7.48 -22.93
N GLU A 20 -15.34 8.65 -22.32
CA GLU A 20 -16.03 9.87 -22.78
C GLU A 20 -15.30 10.56 -23.92
N LYS A 21 -13.99 10.69 -23.79
CA LYS A 21 -13.20 11.46 -24.75
C LYS A 21 -11.80 10.86 -24.93
N VAL A 22 -11.34 10.86 -26.17
CA VAL A 22 -9.97 10.53 -26.57
C VAL A 22 -9.40 11.73 -27.30
N VAL A 23 -8.29 12.27 -26.79
CA VAL A 23 -7.54 13.36 -27.42
C VAL A 23 -6.18 12.85 -27.84
N ILE A 24 -5.83 13.02 -29.09
CA ILE A 24 -4.53 12.61 -29.64
C ILE A 24 -3.75 13.86 -30.01
N ASP A 25 -2.64 14.10 -29.30
CA ASP A 25 -1.73 15.20 -29.57
C ASP A 25 -0.48 14.67 -30.31
N ARG A 26 -0.12 15.36 -31.40
CA ARG A 26 1.02 15.05 -32.25
C ARG A 26 2.11 16.12 -32.22
N THR A 27 2.05 17.05 -31.30
CA THR A 27 2.95 18.20 -31.21
C THR A 27 4.42 17.82 -31.06
N LEU A 28 4.69 16.68 -30.41
CA LEU A 28 6.04 16.15 -30.16
C LEU A 28 6.54 15.24 -31.28
N VAL A 29 5.71 14.87 -32.25
CA VAL A 29 6.09 13.98 -33.35
C VAL A 29 7.20 14.63 -34.18
N GLY A 30 8.29 13.90 -34.38
CA GLY A 30 9.47 14.36 -35.13
C GLY A 30 10.32 15.41 -34.42
N LYS A 31 9.96 15.82 -33.19
CA LYS A 31 10.76 16.75 -32.37
C LYS A 31 11.66 16.02 -31.35
N LEU A 32 11.34 14.77 -31.02
CA LEU A 32 12.12 13.96 -30.11
C LEU A 32 13.25 13.24 -30.84
N ILE A 33 14.31 12.92 -30.11
CA ILE A 33 15.37 12.02 -30.60
C ILE A 33 14.72 10.68 -31.02
N SER A 34 15.18 10.15 -32.15
CA SER A 34 14.71 8.84 -32.65
C SER A 34 15.31 7.72 -31.81
N ASP A 35 14.84 7.57 -30.59
CA ASP A 35 15.28 6.56 -29.63
C ASP A 35 14.07 5.98 -28.88
N THR A 36 14.30 4.85 -28.22
CA THR A 36 13.29 4.21 -27.38
C THR A 36 13.15 4.96 -26.05
N ILE A 37 11.98 5.53 -25.81
CA ILE A 37 11.66 6.13 -24.50
C ILE A 37 11.60 5.02 -23.47
N SER A 38 12.42 5.14 -22.41
CA SER A 38 12.46 4.19 -21.31
C SER A 38 11.37 4.48 -20.27
N ASP A 39 11.27 5.74 -19.86
CA ASP A 39 10.30 6.20 -18.87
C ASP A 39 9.96 7.67 -19.06
N ALA A 40 8.83 8.11 -18.50
CA ALA A 40 8.35 9.47 -18.63
C ALA A 40 7.68 9.96 -17.34
N VAL A 41 8.02 11.17 -16.94
CA VAL A 41 7.30 11.91 -15.88
C VAL A 41 6.54 13.05 -16.55
N LEU A 42 5.24 13.09 -16.32
CA LEU A 42 4.34 14.14 -16.82
C LEU A 42 3.80 14.96 -15.66
N THR A 43 3.93 16.26 -15.76
CA THR A 43 3.35 17.25 -14.84
C THR A 43 2.52 18.26 -15.62
N ASP A 44 1.86 19.18 -14.91
CA ASP A 44 1.08 20.24 -15.57
C ASP A 44 1.95 21.24 -16.31
N ASP A 45 3.22 21.41 -15.90
CA ASP A 45 4.13 22.42 -16.43
C ASP A 45 5.19 21.87 -17.39
N PHE A 46 5.50 20.56 -17.30
CA PHE A 46 6.59 19.94 -18.10
C PHE A 46 6.48 18.42 -18.24
N ILE A 47 7.23 17.88 -19.19
CA ILE A 47 7.50 16.46 -19.34
C ILE A 47 9.00 16.20 -19.25
N ILE A 48 9.39 15.13 -18.55
CA ILE A 48 10.76 14.61 -18.55
C ILE A 48 10.74 13.21 -19.15
N LEU A 49 11.62 12.95 -20.10
CA LEU A 49 11.77 11.66 -20.76
C LEU A 49 13.16 11.12 -20.53
N SER A 50 13.26 9.83 -20.29
CA SER A 50 14.51 9.06 -20.35
C SER A 50 14.53 8.15 -21.57
N PHE A 51 15.73 7.83 -22.07
CA PHE A 51 15.92 7.00 -23.24
C PHE A 51 16.73 5.75 -22.90
N GLU A 52 16.57 4.68 -23.70
CA GLU A 52 17.30 3.44 -23.46
C GLU A 52 18.74 3.50 -24.02
N ASP A 53 18.95 4.09 -25.20
CA ASP A 53 20.21 4.03 -25.93
C ASP A 53 21.11 5.26 -25.70
N HIS A 54 20.56 6.38 -25.22
CA HIS A 54 21.29 7.63 -25.00
C HIS A 54 21.36 8.03 -23.53
N ASN A 55 22.52 8.53 -23.10
CA ASN A 55 22.75 9.09 -21.77
C ASN A 55 22.25 10.55 -21.69
N GLN A 56 21.02 10.77 -22.10
CA GLN A 56 20.37 12.09 -22.09
C GLN A 56 18.95 11.99 -21.54
N LEU A 57 18.53 13.04 -20.84
CA LEU A 57 17.13 13.27 -20.50
C LEU A 57 16.59 14.40 -21.38
N CYS A 58 15.39 14.23 -21.88
CA CYS A 58 14.67 15.27 -22.58
C CYS A 58 13.75 16.00 -21.61
N PHE A 59 13.91 17.31 -21.52
CA PHE A 59 13.05 18.18 -20.72
C PHE A 59 12.21 19.04 -21.64
N ILE A 60 10.90 18.91 -21.57
CA ILE A 60 9.92 19.60 -22.39
C ILE A 60 9.11 20.50 -21.47
N GLN A 61 9.32 21.79 -21.57
CA GLN A 61 8.59 22.79 -20.80
C GLN A 61 7.41 23.32 -21.61
N PHE A 62 6.24 23.39 -20.98
CA PHE A 62 5.07 24.04 -21.56
C PHE A 62 5.07 25.53 -21.26
N THR A 63 4.81 26.35 -22.26
CA THR A 63 4.63 27.77 -22.05
C THR A 63 3.26 28.02 -21.47
N LYS A 64 3.19 28.58 -20.25
CA LYS A 64 1.92 28.94 -19.61
C LYS A 64 1.16 29.96 -20.47
N MET A 65 -0.02 29.57 -20.94
CA MET A 65 -1.00 30.61 -21.31
C MET A 65 -1.65 31.13 -20.02
N MET A 66 -1.40 32.40 -19.70
CA MET A 66 -2.11 33.08 -18.63
C MET A 66 -3.62 33.09 -18.93
N ASP A 67 -4.40 32.81 -17.88
CA ASP A 67 -5.86 32.92 -17.80
C ASP A 67 -6.72 31.80 -18.41
N SER A 68 -6.97 30.75 -17.65
CA SER A 68 -8.31 30.13 -17.58
C SER A 68 -8.40 29.09 -16.48
N PRO A 69 -9.34 29.20 -15.52
CA PRO A 69 -9.50 28.22 -14.41
C PRO A 69 -10.27 26.94 -14.78
N ASP A 70 -10.49 26.66 -16.04
CA ASP A 70 -11.28 25.52 -16.50
C ASP A 70 -10.40 24.31 -16.79
N VAL A 71 -10.44 23.32 -15.89
CA VAL A 71 -9.75 22.03 -15.99
C VAL A 71 -10.10 21.28 -17.30
N ASN A 72 -11.31 21.43 -17.80
CA ASN A 72 -11.75 20.83 -19.07
C ASN A 72 -11.09 21.47 -20.32
N LYS A 73 -10.54 22.68 -20.20
CA LYS A 73 -9.83 23.36 -21.31
C LYS A 73 -8.35 22.97 -21.39
N ILE A 74 -7.74 22.43 -20.33
CA ILE A 74 -6.33 22.02 -20.34
C ILE A 74 -6.13 20.86 -21.35
N LEU A 75 -7.05 19.91 -21.41
CA LEU A 75 -6.99 18.77 -22.36
C LEU A 75 -7.19 19.17 -23.83
N GLU A 76 -7.87 20.28 -24.11
CA GLU A 76 -8.05 20.77 -25.50
C GLU A 76 -6.88 21.62 -26.01
N LYS A 77 -6.04 22.15 -25.11
CA LYS A 77 -4.98 23.12 -25.43
C LYS A 77 -3.61 22.52 -25.73
N PHE A 78 -3.38 21.21 -25.55
CA PHE A 78 -2.11 20.60 -25.93
C PHE A 78 -1.78 20.73 -27.43
N SER A 79 -2.78 20.95 -28.29
CA SER A 79 -2.59 21.13 -29.72
C SER A 79 -2.01 22.50 -30.14
N SER A 80 -1.88 23.46 -29.21
CA SER A 80 -1.39 24.83 -29.49
C SER A 80 -0.27 25.30 -28.54
N LEU A 81 0.30 24.42 -27.71
CA LEU A 81 1.36 24.79 -26.78
C LEU A 81 2.70 24.93 -27.49
N ASP A 82 3.29 26.09 -27.41
CA ASP A 82 4.70 26.27 -27.71
C ASP A 82 5.51 25.53 -26.63
N SER A 83 6.16 24.44 -27.03
CA SER A 83 6.98 23.62 -26.16
C SER A 83 8.44 23.94 -26.35
N LYS A 84 9.15 24.30 -25.29
CA LYS A 84 10.61 24.42 -25.29
C LYS A 84 11.22 23.07 -24.94
N ILE A 85 11.97 22.48 -25.86
CA ILE A 85 12.65 21.19 -25.70
C ILE A 85 14.13 21.45 -25.41
N SER A 86 14.65 20.84 -24.36
CA SER A 86 16.08 20.84 -24.03
C SER A 86 16.54 19.43 -23.63
N TYR A 87 17.81 19.15 -23.86
CA TYR A 87 18.42 17.88 -23.50
C TYR A 87 19.49 18.10 -22.44
N VAL A 88 19.56 17.20 -21.49
CA VAL A 88 20.51 17.23 -20.39
C VAL A 88 21.28 15.93 -20.39
N ASP A 89 22.60 16.01 -20.48
CA ASP A 89 23.47 14.85 -20.39
C ASP A 89 23.48 14.30 -18.98
N ILE A 90 23.31 12.99 -18.87
CA ILE A 90 23.36 12.28 -17.59
C ILE A 90 24.57 11.34 -17.54
N LEU A 91 24.96 11.01 -16.33
CA LEU A 91 26.03 10.07 -16.07
C LEU A 91 25.56 8.64 -16.34
N GLY A 92 26.51 7.75 -16.55
CA GLY A 92 26.25 6.33 -16.74
C GLY A 92 27.07 5.74 -17.86
N PRO A 93 27.04 4.42 -18.05
CA PRO A 93 27.81 3.73 -19.06
C PRO A 93 27.34 4.10 -20.47
N GLU A 94 28.28 4.53 -21.30
CA GLU A 94 28.03 4.86 -22.71
C GLU A 94 27.89 3.60 -23.57
N GLY A 95 27.09 3.71 -24.64
CA GLY A 95 26.94 2.66 -25.64
C GLY A 95 26.20 1.40 -25.17
N ARG A 96 25.47 1.47 -24.08
CA ARG A 96 24.65 0.37 -23.59
C ARG A 96 23.17 0.74 -23.55
N ARG A 97 22.35 -0.18 -24.01
CA ARG A 97 20.91 -0.09 -23.86
C ARG A 97 20.50 -0.40 -22.44
N MET A 98 19.90 0.57 -21.75
CA MET A 98 19.55 0.48 -20.34
C MET A 98 18.16 1.06 -20.09
N LYS A 99 17.34 0.32 -19.33
CA LYS A 99 16.08 0.86 -18.84
C LYS A 99 16.37 1.86 -17.73
N ARG A 100 16.03 3.12 -17.99
CA ARG A 100 16.14 4.22 -17.01
C ARG A 100 14.77 4.60 -16.51
N HIS A 101 14.60 4.59 -15.21
CA HIS A 101 13.37 4.92 -14.55
C HIS A 101 13.43 6.33 -13.97
N LEU A 102 12.30 7.02 -13.95
CA LEU A 102 12.16 8.37 -13.45
C LEU A 102 11.14 8.42 -12.32
N ALA A 103 11.41 9.20 -11.30
CA ALA A 103 10.41 9.57 -10.30
C ALA A 103 10.59 11.04 -9.90
N ILE A 104 9.49 11.70 -9.59
CA ILE A 104 9.46 13.10 -9.17
C ILE A 104 8.85 13.18 -7.76
N ASN A 105 9.32 14.14 -6.97
CA ASN A 105 8.75 14.39 -5.66
C ASN A 105 7.42 15.16 -5.76
N CYS A 106 6.68 15.22 -4.65
CA CYS A 106 5.37 15.92 -4.60
C CYS A 106 5.48 17.43 -4.80
N MET A 107 6.65 18.03 -4.57
CA MET A 107 6.90 19.48 -4.80
C MET A 107 7.27 19.80 -6.25
N GLN A 108 7.49 18.77 -7.09
CA GLN A 108 7.90 18.86 -8.49
C GLN A 108 9.22 19.63 -8.71
N ASP A 109 10.07 19.70 -7.70
CA ASP A 109 11.37 20.39 -7.74
C ASP A 109 12.56 19.44 -7.79
N LEU A 110 12.40 18.18 -7.39
CA LEU A 110 13.42 17.13 -7.43
C LEU A 110 12.97 15.93 -8.26
N VAL A 111 13.88 15.43 -9.07
CA VAL A 111 13.68 14.24 -9.90
C VAL A 111 14.81 13.27 -9.63
N ILE A 112 14.50 11.97 -9.55
CA ILE A 112 15.50 10.92 -9.59
C ILE A 112 15.43 10.20 -10.92
N CYS A 113 16.61 9.82 -11.43
CA CYS A 113 16.78 8.89 -12.54
C CYS A 113 17.62 7.73 -12.06
N TRP A 114 17.13 6.50 -12.24
CA TRP A 114 17.83 5.32 -11.74
C TRP A 114 17.73 4.15 -12.73
N TRP A 115 18.64 3.20 -12.59
CA TRP A 115 18.69 2.00 -13.42
C TRP A 115 19.37 0.86 -12.68
N SER A 116 19.29 -0.34 -13.25
CA SER A 116 19.88 -1.55 -12.68
C SER A 116 21.41 -1.42 -12.57
N ALA A 117 21.95 -1.79 -11.40
CA ALA A 117 23.38 -1.75 -11.16
C ALA A 117 24.08 -2.81 -12.03
N THR A 118 24.95 -2.36 -12.93
CA THR A 118 25.77 -3.27 -13.73
C THR A 118 26.84 -3.93 -12.87
N SER A 119 27.05 -5.24 -13.04
CA SER A 119 28.15 -5.95 -12.38
C SER A 119 29.51 -5.38 -12.80
N ASP A 120 30.44 -5.26 -11.86
CA ASP A 120 31.81 -4.76 -12.15
C ASP A 120 32.55 -5.61 -13.18
N GLY A 121 32.19 -6.88 -13.35
CA GLY A 121 32.70 -7.78 -14.38
C GLY A 121 32.28 -7.41 -15.81
N ALA A 122 31.41 -6.42 -15.99
CA ALA A 122 31.02 -5.97 -17.34
C ALA A 122 32.03 -4.99 -18.00
N TRP A 123 33.07 -4.55 -17.26
CA TRP A 123 34.09 -3.63 -17.74
C TRP A 123 35.53 -4.18 -17.62
N PRO A 124 35.83 -5.37 -18.12
CA PRO A 124 37.18 -5.95 -17.95
C PRO A 124 38.27 -5.17 -18.66
N TRP A 125 37.91 -4.28 -19.61
CA TRP A 125 38.85 -3.51 -20.43
C TRP A 125 39.08 -2.06 -20.02
N SER A 126 38.32 -1.54 -19.05
CA SER A 126 38.48 -0.17 -18.59
C SER A 126 38.93 -0.16 -17.12
N PRO A 127 40.23 -0.18 -16.83
CA PRO A 127 40.76 -0.11 -15.48
C PRO A 127 40.52 1.24 -14.81
N ILE A 128 39.98 2.23 -15.54
CA ILE A 128 39.72 3.59 -15.08
C ILE A 128 38.21 3.88 -15.20
N SER A 129 37.36 3.06 -14.62
CA SER A 129 35.97 3.47 -14.49
C SER A 129 35.89 4.46 -13.31
N CYS A 130 35.70 5.73 -13.66
CA CYS A 130 35.41 6.77 -12.68
C CYS A 130 34.19 6.38 -11.85
N GLN A 131 34.12 6.84 -10.58
CA GLN A 131 32.90 6.66 -9.76
C GLN A 131 31.65 7.19 -10.47
N ARG A 132 31.80 8.16 -11.38
CA ARG A 132 30.76 8.71 -12.25
C ARG A 132 30.10 7.65 -13.14
N ASP A 133 30.90 6.79 -13.77
CA ASP A 133 30.40 5.78 -14.72
C ASP A 133 29.72 4.60 -14.01
N ARG A 134 29.97 4.45 -12.72
CA ARG A 134 29.36 3.42 -11.87
C ARG A 134 28.07 3.88 -11.19
N ALA A 135 27.76 5.17 -11.26
CA ALA A 135 26.53 5.68 -10.68
C ALA A 135 25.31 5.04 -11.34
N ASN A 136 24.29 4.74 -10.56
CA ASN A 136 23.02 4.18 -11.02
C ASN A 136 21.81 4.84 -10.39
N LEU A 137 22.00 5.86 -9.56
CA LEU A 137 20.96 6.70 -8.98
C LEU A 137 21.43 8.16 -9.05
N LEU A 138 20.71 8.97 -9.80
CA LEU A 138 20.98 10.41 -9.99
C LEU A 138 19.87 11.22 -9.33
N LEU A 139 20.26 12.33 -8.72
CA LEU A 139 19.36 13.37 -8.24
C LEU A 139 19.48 14.58 -9.18
N LEU A 140 18.35 15.02 -9.70
CA LEU A 140 18.24 16.20 -10.55
C LEU A 140 17.34 17.23 -9.90
N GLY A 141 17.68 18.50 -10.07
CA GLY A 141 16.86 19.63 -9.70
C GLY A 141 16.08 20.14 -10.89
N CYS A 142 14.80 20.41 -10.68
CA CYS A 142 13.92 21.00 -11.67
C CYS A 142 13.50 22.39 -11.19
N ALA A 143 14.33 23.40 -11.44
CA ALA A 143 14.07 24.78 -11.02
C ALA A 143 14.12 25.76 -12.19
N HIS A 144 13.22 26.74 -12.18
CA HIS A 144 13.20 27.83 -13.18
C HIS A 144 13.16 27.36 -14.64
N GLY A 145 12.49 26.24 -14.91
CA GLY A 145 12.38 25.69 -16.26
C GLY A 145 13.69 25.10 -16.80
N LYS A 146 14.59 24.67 -15.92
CA LYS A 146 15.82 23.95 -16.25
C LYS A 146 15.92 22.67 -15.43
N LEU A 147 16.48 21.66 -16.05
CA LEU A 147 16.82 20.40 -15.41
C LEU A 147 18.34 20.33 -15.24
N GLU A 148 18.83 20.11 -14.03
CA GLU A 148 20.27 20.05 -13.70
C GLU A 148 20.58 18.84 -12.84
N VAL A 149 21.71 18.15 -13.11
CA VAL A 149 22.18 17.04 -12.26
C VAL A 149 22.82 17.63 -11.01
N LEU A 150 22.22 17.37 -9.84
CA LEU A 150 22.65 17.85 -8.54
C LEU A 150 23.66 16.90 -7.86
N SER A 151 23.37 15.61 -7.90
CA SER A 151 24.16 14.58 -7.22
C SER A 151 23.97 13.23 -7.88
N TYR A 152 24.89 12.33 -7.59
CA TYR A 152 24.82 10.95 -8.06
C TYR A 152 25.44 10.01 -7.02
N ILE A 153 24.94 8.78 -6.98
CA ILE A 153 25.49 7.72 -6.15
C ILE A 153 25.40 6.39 -6.89
N ARG A 154 26.17 5.43 -6.40
CA ARG A 154 25.96 4.02 -6.68
C ARG A 154 25.25 3.40 -5.48
N THR A 155 24.13 2.69 -5.71
CA THR A 155 23.48 1.89 -4.70
C THR A 155 24.37 0.70 -4.32
N GLU A 156 24.23 0.21 -3.08
CA GLU A 156 25.04 -0.94 -2.63
C GLU A 156 24.70 -2.21 -3.42
N TRP A 157 23.40 -2.39 -3.68
CA TRP A 157 22.86 -3.53 -4.43
C TRP A 157 22.04 -3.06 -5.63
N ASP A 158 21.58 -4.03 -6.43
CA ASP A 158 20.75 -3.76 -7.60
C ASP A 158 19.36 -3.25 -7.19
N PRO A 159 18.97 -2.01 -7.55
CA PRO A 159 17.67 -1.47 -7.17
C PRO A 159 16.55 -2.16 -7.94
N LEU A 160 15.51 -2.57 -7.20
CA LEU A 160 14.26 -3.08 -7.72
C LEU A 160 13.26 -1.95 -7.95
N ASP A 161 13.27 -0.95 -7.05
CA ASP A 161 12.46 0.25 -7.12
C ASP A 161 13.20 1.42 -6.46
N ALA A 162 12.98 2.63 -6.97
CA ALA A 162 13.40 3.87 -6.32
C ALA A 162 12.37 4.97 -6.58
N ARG A 163 11.91 5.63 -5.53
CA ARG A 163 10.91 6.69 -5.59
C ARG A 163 11.08 7.70 -4.45
N PHE A 164 10.51 8.88 -4.60
CA PHE A 164 10.41 9.81 -3.48
C PHE A 164 9.36 9.35 -2.47
N SER A 165 9.61 9.67 -1.22
CA SER A 165 8.60 9.55 -0.17
C SER A 165 7.48 10.56 -0.42
N SER A 166 6.22 10.09 -0.30
CA SER A 166 5.03 10.94 -0.36
C SER A 166 4.88 11.79 0.91
N LEU A 167 5.43 11.32 2.04
CA LEU A 167 5.38 11.98 3.35
C LEU A 167 6.50 12.99 3.53
N GLN A 168 7.68 12.75 2.95
CA GLN A 168 8.87 13.58 3.07
C GLN A 168 9.50 13.85 1.70
N PRO A 169 9.23 15.02 1.09
CA PRO A 169 9.63 15.32 -0.30
C PRO A 169 11.13 15.25 -0.59
N GLN A 170 11.96 15.34 0.44
CA GLN A 170 13.42 15.29 0.33
C GLN A 170 14.00 13.91 0.67
N GLN A 171 13.16 12.87 0.75
CA GLN A 171 13.61 11.50 0.95
C GLN A 171 13.34 10.65 -0.28
N VAL A 172 14.32 9.84 -0.63
CA VAL A 172 14.22 8.80 -1.65
C VAL A 172 14.22 7.45 -0.96
N LEU A 173 13.25 6.64 -1.29
CA LEU A 173 13.08 5.28 -0.80
C LEU A 173 13.49 4.31 -1.90
N THR A 174 14.44 3.43 -1.63
CA THR A 174 14.79 2.36 -2.56
C THR A 174 14.50 0.99 -1.96
N VAL A 175 14.34 0.02 -2.84
CA VAL A 175 14.32 -1.40 -2.51
C VAL A 175 15.39 -2.07 -3.36
N GLU A 176 16.38 -2.65 -2.73
CA GLU A 176 17.55 -3.21 -3.40
C GLU A 176 17.61 -4.72 -3.20
N ARG A 177 17.95 -5.46 -4.25
CA ARG A 177 18.11 -6.92 -4.19
C ARG A 177 19.47 -7.26 -3.61
N SER A 178 19.52 -7.70 -2.37
CA SER A 178 20.73 -8.04 -1.65
C SER A 178 20.86 -9.53 -1.37
N VAL A 179 22.00 -9.94 -0.87
CA VAL A 179 22.26 -11.31 -0.41
C VAL A 179 22.98 -11.28 0.94
N SER A 180 22.66 -12.25 1.79
CA SER A 180 23.37 -12.42 3.06
C SER A 180 24.81 -12.92 2.87
N ALA A 181 25.62 -12.91 3.92
CA ALA A 181 26.94 -13.53 3.90
C ALA A 181 26.90 -15.04 3.55
N ALA A 182 25.78 -15.71 3.85
CA ALA A 182 25.51 -17.11 3.48
C ALA A 182 24.96 -17.27 2.04
N LYS A 183 24.90 -16.20 1.25
CA LYS A 183 24.30 -16.11 -0.09
C LYS A 183 22.79 -16.39 -0.13
N GLU A 184 22.09 -16.21 0.98
CA GLU A 184 20.64 -16.26 1.01
C GLU A 184 20.06 -14.98 0.45
N PRO A 185 18.93 -15.01 -0.28
CA PRO A 185 18.32 -13.82 -0.85
C PRO A 185 17.78 -12.91 0.24
N MET A 186 17.97 -11.62 0.04
CA MET A 186 17.49 -10.55 0.93
C MET A 186 16.99 -9.38 0.10
N ALA A 187 16.19 -8.51 0.72
CA ALA A 187 15.86 -7.20 0.20
C ALA A 187 16.27 -6.13 1.20
N ASP A 188 17.00 -5.14 0.74
CA ASP A 188 17.39 -3.98 1.54
C ASP A 188 16.44 -2.82 1.22
N SER A 189 15.69 -2.37 2.23
CA SER A 189 14.89 -1.17 2.17
C SER A 189 15.74 0.00 2.64
N CYS A 190 16.17 0.87 1.71
CA CYS A 190 17.05 1.97 2.01
C CYS A 190 16.30 3.30 1.97
N VAL A 191 16.68 4.20 2.85
CA VAL A 191 16.21 5.59 2.89
C VAL A 191 17.40 6.50 2.60
N TYR A 192 17.29 7.28 1.54
CA TYR A 192 18.26 8.31 1.20
C TYR A 192 17.69 9.69 1.48
N LYS A 193 18.49 10.59 2.01
CA LYS A 193 18.13 12.00 2.24
C LYS A 193 18.79 12.89 1.22
N CYS A 194 18.01 13.82 0.66
CA CYS A 194 18.47 14.85 -0.23
C CYS A 194 18.74 16.13 0.58
N VAL A 195 19.99 16.37 0.97
CA VAL A 195 20.39 17.52 1.78
C VAL A 195 21.43 18.34 1.02
N ARG A 196 21.17 19.63 0.85
CA ARG A 196 22.09 20.58 0.16
C ARG A 196 22.53 20.04 -1.21
N ASN A 197 21.57 19.61 -2.01
CA ASN A 197 21.79 19.07 -3.35
C ASN A 197 22.68 17.80 -3.39
N ARG A 198 22.74 17.06 -2.28
CA ARG A 198 23.46 15.78 -2.19
C ARG A 198 22.52 14.70 -1.69
N ILE A 199 22.66 13.52 -2.30
CA ILE A 199 21.94 12.33 -1.88
C ILE A 199 22.85 11.47 -0.98
N GLN A 200 22.35 11.07 0.18
CA GLN A 200 23.11 10.29 1.17
C GLN A 200 22.22 9.21 1.78
N CYS A 201 22.76 8.00 1.92
CA CYS A 201 22.07 6.92 2.62
C CYS A 201 21.92 7.28 4.09
N ALA A 202 20.70 7.26 4.61
CA ALA A 202 20.35 7.57 5.98
C ALA A 202 20.09 6.32 6.83
N SER A 203 19.44 5.31 6.25
CA SER A 203 19.17 4.04 6.93
C SER A 203 19.00 2.92 5.92
N VAL A 204 19.31 1.70 6.37
CA VAL A 204 19.11 0.46 5.62
C VAL A 204 18.42 -0.54 6.53
N THR A 205 17.32 -1.09 6.07
CA THR A 205 16.60 -2.17 6.75
C THR A 205 16.70 -3.43 5.90
N ARG A 206 17.26 -4.50 6.49
CA ARG A 206 17.49 -5.77 5.80
C ARG A 206 16.35 -6.72 6.07
N ILE A 207 15.72 -7.21 5.01
CA ILE A 207 14.57 -8.10 5.06
C ILE A 207 15.00 -9.46 4.51
N PRO A 208 15.05 -10.52 5.36
CA PRO A 208 15.39 -11.86 4.90
C PRO A 208 14.26 -12.43 4.05
N LEU A 209 14.60 -13.11 2.96
CA LEU A 209 13.66 -13.71 2.03
C LEU A 209 14.02 -15.18 1.80
N GLN A 210 13.03 -15.99 1.42
CA GLN A 210 13.24 -17.37 1.02
C GLN A 210 13.63 -17.48 -0.46
N ALA A 211 13.13 -16.56 -1.29
CA ALA A 211 13.41 -16.47 -2.71
C ALA A 211 13.69 -15.02 -3.11
N LYS A 212 14.28 -14.84 -4.28
CA LYS A 212 14.65 -13.51 -4.80
C LYS A 212 13.43 -12.66 -5.11
N ALA A 213 13.45 -11.41 -4.66
CA ALA A 213 12.41 -10.44 -4.97
C ALA A 213 12.46 -10.02 -6.46
N ILE A 214 11.30 -10.02 -7.11
CA ILE A 214 11.11 -9.62 -8.52
C ILE A 214 10.24 -8.38 -8.68
N SER A 215 9.40 -8.09 -7.70
CA SER A 215 8.54 -6.90 -7.67
C SER A 215 8.39 -6.39 -6.26
N CYS A 216 8.04 -5.12 -6.11
CA CYS A 216 7.76 -4.55 -4.80
C CYS A 216 6.74 -3.39 -4.90
N CYS A 217 6.08 -3.12 -3.78
CA CYS A 217 5.21 -1.96 -3.62
C CYS A 217 5.18 -1.55 -2.15
N ARG A 218 5.09 -0.24 -1.89
CA ARG A 218 4.83 0.30 -0.55
C ARG A 218 3.37 0.71 -0.43
N ASP A 219 2.84 0.63 0.77
CA ASP A 219 1.53 1.21 1.07
C ASP A 219 1.57 2.74 1.08
N VAL A 220 0.40 3.37 1.19
CA VAL A 220 0.25 4.83 1.18
C VAL A 220 0.92 5.50 2.38
N THR A 221 0.98 4.80 3.52
CA THR A 221 1.62 5.31 4.75
C THR A 221 3.13 5.07 4.78
N GLU A 222 3.68 4.34 3.80
CA GLU A 222 5.09 3.94 3.68
C GLU A 222 5.61 3.04 4.83
N ASP A 223 4.73 2.66 5.76
CA ASP A 223 5.06 1.77 6.88
C ASP A 223 5.17 0.31 6.46
N LYS A 224 4.49 -0.07 5.38
CA LYS A 224 4.43 -1.45 4.88
C LYS A 224 5.10 -1.55 3.51
N LEU A 225 5.95 -2.56 3.37
CA LEU A 225 6.60 -2.92 2.11
C LEU A 225 6.17 -4.33 1.71
N VAL A 226 5.63 -4.47 0.52
CA VAL A 226 5.31 -5.78 -0.07
C VAL A 226 6.36 -6.13 -1.11
N LEU A 227 6.82 -7.37 -1.06
CA LEU A 227 7.78 -7.96 -1.98
C LEU A 227 7.14 -9.19 -2.63
N GLY A 228 7.18 -9.25 -3.94
CA GLY A 228 6.84 -10.45 -4.70
C GLY A 228 8.10 -11.19 -5.09
N CYS A 229 8.12 -12.51 -4.86
CA CYS A 229 9.30 -13.34 -5.04
C CYS A 229 9.16 -14.35 -6.20
N GLU A 230 10.29 -14.89 -6.67
CA GLU A 230 10.36 -15.84 -7.79
C GLU A 230 9.64 -17.17 -7.53
N ASP A 231 9.46 -17.55 -6.26
CA ASP A 231 8.73 -18.73 -5.81
C ASP A 231 7.22 -18.52 -5.64
N SER A 232 6.68 -17.41 -6.18
CA SER A 232 5.30 -16.97 -6.01
C SER A 232 4.92 -16.60 -4.57
N SER A 233 5.88 -16.45 -3.67
CA SER A 233 5.61 -15.91 -2.34
C SER A 233 5.43 -14.39 -2.38
N VAL A 234 4.52 -13.89 -1.56
CA VAL A 234 4.27 -12.48 -1.30
C VAL A 234 4.62 -12.21 0.15
N VAL A 235 5.62 -11.37 0.38
CA VAL A 235 6.13 -11.03 1.70
C VAL A 235 5.72 -9.61 2.03
N LEU A 236 4.97 -9.42 3.12
CA LEU A 236 4.64 -8.11 3.68
C LEU A 236 5.55 -7.85 4.87
N TYR A 237 6.37 -6.83 4.79
CA TYR A 237 7.20 -6.34 5.89
C TYR A 237 6.60 -5.07 6.48
N GLU A 238 6.40 -5.04 7.79
CA GLU A 238 5.97 -3.86 8.53
C GLU A 238 7.17 -3.23 9.26
N ALA A 239 7.48 -1.98 8.91
CA ALA A 239 8.68 -1.29 9.38
C ALA A 239 8.69 -1.05 10.90
N TYR A 240 7.53 -0.77 11.50
CA TYR A 240 7.43 -0.45 12.92
C TYR A 240 7.62 -1.69 13.81
N SER A 241 6.88 -2.75 13.54
CA SER A 241 6.94 -4.00 14.32
C SER A 241 8.10 -4.90 13.92
N GLN A 242 8.72 -4.64 12.78
CA GLN A 242 9.74 -5.49 12.14
C GLN A 242 9.25 -6.93 11.91
N VAL A 243 7.94 -7.08 11.72
CA VAL A 243 7.30 -8.38 11.47
C VAL A 243 7.14 -8.57 9.97
N THR A 244 7.37 -9.80 9.52
CA THR A 244 7.10 -10.24 8.16
C THR A 244 5.90 -11.20 8.15
N LEU A 245 4.93 -10.92 7.27
CA LEU A 245 3.87 -11.86 6.93
C LEU A 245 4.19 -12.48 5.58
N LEU A 246 3.86 -13.74 5.42
CA LEU A 246 4.09 -14.51 4.19
C LEU A 246 2.77 -15.09 3.70
N ALA A 247 2.47 -14.87 2.42
CA ALA A 247 1.40 -15.56 1.71
C ALA A 247 1.94 -16.18 0.43
N GLN A 248 1.29 -17.25 -0.02
CA GLN A 248 1.60 -17.88 -1.30
C GLN A 248 0.57 -17.43 -2.33
N ALA A 249 1.03 -16.76 -3.39
CA ALA A 249 0.17 -16.42 -4.52
C ALA A 249 0.00 -17.64 -5.45
N GLU A 250 -1.12 -17.69 -6.16
CA GLU A 250 -1.37 -18.70 -7.20
C GLU A 250 -0.65 -18.37 -8.52
N LEU A 251 -0.10 -17.15 -8.61
CA LEU A 251 0.56 -16.62 -9.80
C LEU A 251 1.94 -16.04 -9.45
N LEU A 252 2.81 -15.88 -10.45
CA LEU A 252 4.10 -15.23 -10.27
C LEU A 252 3.92 -13.70 -10.11
N PRO A 253 4.33 -13.09 -8.98
CA PRO A 253 4.06 -11.68 -8.68
C PRO A 253 4.99 -10.73 -9.44
N ALA A 254 4.78 -10.59 -10.76
CA ALA A 254 5.60 -9.74 -11.63
C ALA A 254 5.33 -8.25 -11.42
N VAL A 255 4.09 -7.87 -11.11
CA VAL A 255 3.66 -6.50 -10.83
C VAL A 255 2.78 -6.48 -9.59
N ILE A 256 3.00 -5.50 -8.72
CA ILE A 256 2.25 -5.36 -7.45
C ILE A 256 1.86 -3.89 -7.27
N THR A 257 0.66 -3.64 -6.79
CA THR A 257 0.21 -2.29 -6.42
C THR A 257 -0.78 -2.32 -5.27
N TYR A 258 -0.67 -1.34 -4.36
CA TYR A 258 -1.69 -1.09 -3.35
C TYR A 258 -2.79 -0.19 -3.89
N HIS A 259 -4.03 -0.47 -3.48
CA HIS A 259 -5.15 0.47 -3.65
C HIS A 259 -4.88 1.76 -2.85
N PRO A 260 -5.28 2.95 -3.34
CA PRO A 260 -5.06 4.22 -2.63
C PRO A 260 -5.63 4.28 -1.21
N SER A 261 -6.69 3.51 -0.90
CA SER A 261 -7.21 3.37 0.47
C SER A 261 -6.33 2.52 1.38
N GLY A 262 -5.33 1.82 0.86
CA GLY A 262 -4.52 0.86 1.60
C GLY A 262 -5.24 -0.46 1.93
N ALA A 263 -6.47 -0.68 1.47
CA ALA A 263 -7.29 -1.81 1.86
C ALA A 263 -7.06 -3.09 1.02
N VAL A 264 -6.62 -2.93 -0.22
CA VAL A 264 -6.45 -4.02 -1.19
C VAL A 264 -5.08 -3.95 -1.83
N LEU A 265 -4.44 -5.09 -1.92
CA LEU A 265 -3.22 -5.33 -2.67
C LEU A 265 -3.57 -6.11 -3.95
N VAL A 266 -3.14 -5.62 -5.09
CA VAL A 266 -3.28 -6.31 -6.38
C VAL A 266 -1.92 -6.84 -6.82
N VAL A 267 -1.89 -8.12 -7.12
CA VAL A 267 -0.73 -8.83 -7.63
C VAL A 267 -1.04 -9.33 -9.03
N GLY A 268 -0.15 -9.05 -9.98
CA GLY A 268 -0.32 -9.45 -11.37
C GLY A 268 0.84 -10.28 -11.89
N SER A 269 0.52 -11.27 -12.73
CA SER A 269 1.54 -12.04 -13.47
C SER A 269 1.78 -11.45 -14.86
N SER A 270 2.98 -11.70 -15.40
CA SER A 270 3.28 -11.35 -16.80
C SER A 270 2.39 -12.09 -17.80
N GLN A 271 1.69 -13.14 -17.39
CA GLN A 271 0.78 -13.91 -18.25
C GLN A 271 -0.63 -13.32 -18.32
N GLY A 272 -0.85 -12.15 -17.71
CA GLY A 272 -2.15 -11.49 -17.74
C GLY A 272 -3.15 -12.06 -16.73
N GLU A 273 -2.68 -12.38 -15.55
CA GLU A 273 -3.50 -12.83 -14.42
C GLU A 273 -3.41 -11.83 -13.29
N LEU A 274 -4.50 -11.65 -12.54
CA LEU A 274 -4.55 -10.82 -11.34
C LEU A 274 -5.08 -11.63 -10.16
N GLN A 275 -4.49 -11.42 -8.99
CA GLN A 275 -4.96 -11.91 -7.70
C GLN A 275 -5.02 -10.74 -6.71
N LEU A 276 -6.06 -10.71 -5.89
CA LEU A 276 -6.25 -9.67 -4.89
C LEU A 276 -6.02 -10.24 -3.49
N PHE A 277 -5.42 -9.42 -2.64
CA PHE A 277 -5.23 -9.71 -1.22
C PHE A 277 -5.72 -8.53 -0.38
N ASP A 278 -6.17 -8.82 0.83
CA ASP A 278 -6.40 -7.81 1.84
C ASP A 278 -5.09 -7.38 2.54
N THR A 279 -5.18 -6.50 3.52
CA THR A 279 -4.01 -6.00 4.26
C THR A 279 -3.36 -7.03 5.18
N ALA A 280 -4.03 -8.14 5.46
CA ALA A 280 -3.50 -9.28 6.21
C ALA A 280 -2.96 -10.38 5.29
N LEU A 281 -2.89 -10.13 3.97
CA LEU A 281 -2.51 -11.08 2.92
C LEU A 281 -3.47 -12.27 2.78
N SER A 282 -4.74 -12.15 3.16
CA SER A 282 -5.75 -13.14 2.81
C SER A 282 -6.24 -12.90 1.39
N PRO A 283 -6.38 -13.96 0.55
CA PRO A 283 -6.81 -13.80 -0.83
C PRO A 283 -8.29 -13.40 -0.91
N ILE A 284 -8.59 -12.39 -1.73
CA ILE A 284 -9.95 -11.92 -2.00
C ILE A 284 -10.43 -12.52 -3.31
N LYS A 285 -11.63 -13.13 -3.30
CA LYS A 285 -12.25 -13.67 -4.50
C LYS A 285 -12.81 -12.56 -5.37
N ILE A 286 -12.64 -12.71 -6.68
CA ILE A 286 -13.03 -11.75 -7.71
C ILE A 286 -14.11 -12.36 -8.59
N GLN A 287 -15.01 -11.53 -9.08
CA GLN A 287 -16.03 -11.93 -10.03
C GLN A 287 -16.25 -10.81 -11.06
N ILE A 288 -16.30 -11.17 -12.34
CA ILE A 288 -16.75 -10.24 -13.38
C ILE A 288 -18.29 -10.36 -13.47
N LEU A 289 -18.98 -9.33 -12.98
CA LEU A 289 -20.43 -9.32 -12.77
C LEU A 289 -21.25 -9.68 -14.02
N ALA A 290 -20.73 -9.44 -15.21
CA ALA A 290 -21.46 -9.67 -16.47
C ALA A 290 -21.26 -11.09 -17.04
N GLN A 291 -20.27 -11.85 -16.55
CA GLN A 291 -19.83 -13.07 -17.24
C GLN A 291 -19.66 -14.28 -16.31
N ASP A 292 -19.32 -14.06 -15.05
CA ASP A 292 -19.00 -15.15 -14.14
C ASP A 292 -20.14 -15.44 -13.17
N TYR A 293 -20.44 -16.73 -12.99
CA TYR A 293 -21.47 -17.18 -12.04
C TYR A 293 -20.94 -17.40 -10.63
N SER A 294 -19.62 -17.57 -10.49
CA SER A 294 -18.98 -17.81 -9.20
C SER A 294 -17.70 -16.99 -9.04
N PRO A 295 -17.41 -16.48 -7.83
CA PRO A 295 -16.15 -15.79 -7.55
C PRO A 295 -14.94 -16.74 -7.66
N GLU A 296 -13.89 -16.31 -8.37
CA GLU A 296 -12.62 -17.02 -8.53
C GLU A 296 -11.52 -16.35 -7.70
N ALA A 297 -10.47 -17.10 -7.34
CA ALA A 297 -9.31 -16.57 -6.63
C ALA A 297 -8.45 -15.68 -7.53
N THR A 298 -8.40 -16.00 -8.84
CA THR A 298 -7.59 -15.29 -9.83
C THR A 298 -8.44 -14.85 -11.01
N LEU A 299 -8.23 -13.61 -11.47
CA LEU A 299 -8.80 -13.10 -12.70
C LEU A 299 -7.83 -13.35 -13.85
N GLN A 300 -8.25 -14.08 -14.88
CA GLN A 300 -7.46 -14.38 -16.08
C GLN A 300 -7.97 -13.55 -17.26
N PHE A 301 -7.16 -12.61 -17.76
CA PHE A 301 -7.56 -11.78 -18.90
C PHE A 301 -7.76 -12.58 -20.19
N SER A 302 -7.05 -13.70 -20.34
CA SER A 302 -7.20 -14.60 -21.50
C SER A 302 -8.61 -15.17 -21.66
N LYS A 303 -9.40 -15.25 -20.57
CA LYS A 303 -10.80 -15.66 -20.63
C LYS A 303 -11.73 -14.58 -21.21
N HIS A 304 -11.31 -13.31 -21.12
CA HIS A 304 -12.15 -12.15 -21.44
C HIS A 304 -11.64 -11.34 -22.62
N CYS A 305 -10.37 -11.53 -23.01
CA CYS A 305 -9.74 -10.82 -24.13
C CYS A 305 -9.12 -11.83 -25.10
N GLU A 306 -9.42 -11.70 -26.39
CA GLU A 306 -8.87 -12.58 -27.44
C GLU A 306 -7.38 -12.34 -27.74
N VAL A 307 -6.75 -11.35 -27.14
CA VAL A 307 -5.37 -10.95 -27.44
C VAL A 307 -4.41 -11.62 -26.47
N PRO A 308 -3.32 -12.25 -26.95
CA PRO A 308 -2.24 -12.76 -26.08
C PRO A 308 -1.60 -11.59 -25.34
N THR A 309 -1.77 -11.55 -24.02
CA THR A 309 -1.53 -10.37 -23.22
C THR A 309 -0.38 -10.60 -22.26
N SER A 310 0.78 -10.01 -22.54
CA SER A 310 1.82 -9.85 -21.53
C SER A 310 1.55 -8.59 -20.71
N LEU A 311 1.22 -8.76 -19.43
CA LEU A 311 0.97 -7.67 -18.51
C LEU A 311 2.29 -7.00 -18.11
N ILE A 312 2.41 -5.70 -18.35
CA ILE A 312 3.62 -4.94 -18.03
C ILE A 312 3.43 -4.07 -16.79
N GLN A 313 2.26 -3.45 -16.65
CA GLN A 313 2.03 -2.46 -15.62
C GLN A 313 0.57 -2.45 -15.19
N ILE A 314 0.38 -2.28 -13.89
CA ILE A 314 -0.91 -1.99 -13.25
C ILE A 314 -0.78 -0.70 -12.45
N GLN A 315 -1.80 0.14 -12.50
CA GLN A 315 -1.80 1.42 -11.79
C GLN A 315 -3.21 1.83 -11.42
N TRP A 316 -3.43 2.17 -10.15
CA TRP A 316 -4.68 2.78 -9.74
C TRP A 316 -4.81 4.20 -10.28
N ALA A 317 -6.01 4.56 -10.69
CA ALA A 317 -6.30 5.94 -11.04
C ALA A 317 -6.14 6.83 -9.78
N ALA A 318 -5.31 7.86 -9.90
CA ALA A 318 -5.17 8.84 -8.84
C ALA A 318 -6.42 9.74 -8.78
N PRO A 319 -6.93 10.09 -7.59
CA PRO A 319 -7.94 11.13 -7.50
C PRO A 319 -7.38 12.43 -8.07
N PRO A 320 -8.20 13.26 -8.76
CA PRO A 320 -7.75 14.54 -9.27
C PRO A 320 -7.28 15.42 -8.10
N VAL A 321 -6.03 15.91 -8.18
CA VAL A 321 -5.36 16.73 -7.15
C VAL A 321 -6.03 18.10 -6.97
N ALA A 322 -6.89 18.52 -7.90
CA ALA A 322 -7.54 19.80 -7.90
C ALA A 322 -8.93 19.71 -7.23
N PHE A 323 -9.01 20.34 -6.08
CA PHE A 323 -10.20 20.61 -5.26
C PHE A 323 -10.76 19.43 -4.47
N PRO A 324 -10.51 19.41 -3.15
CA PRO A 324 -11.32 18.63 -2.24
C PRO A 324 -12.71 19.29 -2.18
N CYS A 325 -13.60 18.94 -3.07
CA CYS A 325 -15.01 19.18 -2.86
C CYS A 325 -15.45 18.17 -1.78
N PRO A 326 -15.91 18.60 -0.59
CA PRO A 326 -16.23 17.68 0.51
C PRO A 326 -17.36 16.70 0.16
N ASP A 327 -18.09 16.94 -0.91
CA ASP A 327 -19.21 16.10 -1.35
C ASP A 327 -18.87 15.13 -2.49
N SER A 328 -17.66 15.15 -3.04
CA SER A 328 -17.24 14.21 -4.09
C SER A 328 -16.13 13.27 -3.60
N MET A 329 -16.42 12.49 -2.58
CA MET A 329 -15.62 11.32 -2.17
C MET A 329 -15.86 10.12 -3.09
N ASP A 330 -16.16 10.34 -4.36
CA ASP A 330 -16.13 9.29 -5.37
C ASP A 330 -14.68 8.97 -5.71
N ILE A 331 -14.01 8.23 -4.80
CA ILE A 331 -12.82 7.49 -5.17
C ILE A 331 -13.30 6.44 -6.15
N HIS A 332 -13.08 6.69 -7.42
CA HIS A 332 -13.36 5.69 -8.46
C HIS A 332 -12.31 4.58 -8.31
N ASP A 333 -12.75 3.40 -7.83
CA ASP A 333 -11.91 2.20 -7.69
C ASP A 333 -11.57 1.64 -9.08
N ILE A 334 -10.76 2.41 -9.83
CA ILE A 334 -10.38 2.15 -11.21
C ILE A 334 -8.92 1.74 -11.27
N LEU A 335 -8.66 0.54 -11.77
CA LEU A 335 -7.32 0.02 -12.06
C LEU A 335 -7.06 0.08 -13.56
N LEU A 336 -5.98 0.76 -13.94
CA LEU A 336 -5.46 0.77 -15.29
C LEU A 336 -4.51 -0.41 -15.47
N VAL A 337 -4.67 -1.14 -16.54
CA VAL A 337 -3.91 -2.35 -16.86
C VAL A 337 -3.28 -2.18 -18.24
N ARG A 338 -1.95 -2.22 -18.32
CA ARG A 338 -1.20 -2.05 -19.56
C ARG A 338 -0.55 -3.36 -19.99
N PHE A 339 -0.80 -3.73 -21.24
CA PHE A 339 -0.21 -4.89 -21.89
C PHE A 339 0.88 -4.48 -22.89
N ASP A 340 1.84 -5.38 -23.19
CA ASP A 340 3.05 -5.08 -23.98
C ASP A 340 2.73 -4.49 -25.36
N LYS A 341 1.82 -5.05 -26.08
CA LYS A 341 1.43 -4.57 -27.42
C LYS A 341 -0.01 -4.01 -27.46
N GLY A 342 -0.52 -3.62 -26.27
CA GLY A 342 -1.93 -3.29 -26.10
C GLY A 342 -2.80 -4.54 -25.92
N PRO A 343 -4.07 -4.41 -25.62
CA PRO A 343 -4.78 -3.15 -25.41
C PRO A 343 -4.43 -2.47 -24.06
N LEU A 344 -5.03 -1.30 -23.82
CA LEU A 344 -5.15 -0.73 -22.49
C LEU A 344 -6.43 -1.25 -21.85
N GLY A 345 -6.33 -1.88 -20.69
CA GLY A 345 -7.47 -2.32 -19.90
C GLY A 345 -7.82 -1.32 -18.79
N VAL A 346 -9.12 -1.21 -18.51
CA VAL A 346 -9.65 -0.43 -17.39
C VAL A 346 -10.58 -1.33 -16.60
N LEU A 347 -10.24 -1.59 -15.34
CA LEU A 347 -11.07 -2.37 -14.43
C LEU A 347 -11.70 -1.44 -13.41
N HIS A 348 -13.00 -1.49 -13.28
CA HIS A 348 -13.74 -0.81 -12.23
C HIS A 348 -14.15 -1.83 -11.17
N PHE A 349 -13.62 -1.70 -9.97
CA PHE A 349 -13.94 -2.55 -8.84
C PHE A 349 -15.16 -2.05 -8.08
N LYS A 350 -15.96 -2.96 -7.56
CA LYS A 350 -17.07 -2.69 -6.66
C LYS A 350 -17.11 -3.73 -5.56
N LEU A 351 -17.13 -3.30 -4.33
CA LEU A 351 -17.17 -4.16 -3.14
C LEU A 351 -18.60 -4.43 -2.66
N GLY A 352 -19.53 -4.67 -3.54
CA GLY A 352 -20.93 -5.00 -3.18
C GLY A 352 -21.84 -3.77 -3.04
N VAL A 353 -23.14 -4.06 -2.90
CA VAL A 353 -24.20 -3.06 -3.02
C VAL A 353 -24.38 -2.21 -1.76
N LEU A 354 -24.12 -2.79 -0.57
CA LEU A 354 -24.37 -2.13 0.72
C LEU A 354 -23.32 -1.09 1.10
N THR A 355 -22.13 -1.16 0.52
CA THR A 355 -20.98 -0.32 0.83
C THR A 355 -20.80 0.80 -0.19
N SER A 356 -21.78 1.07 -1.02
CA SER A 356 -21.68 1.99 -2.16
C SER A 356 -20.56 1.62 -3.14
N GLY A 357 -20.01 0.42 -3.01
CA GLY A 357 -19.01 -0.15 -3.90
C GLY A 357 -17.59 0.33 -3.69
N GLN A 358 -17.29 1.06 -2.64
CA GLN A 358 -15.93 1.55 -2.34
C GLN A 358 -15.04 0.45 -1.75
N LEU A 359 -13.75 0.45 -2.14
CA LEU A 359 -12.73 -0.44 -1.61
C LEU A 359 -12.07 0.18 -0.36
N GLY A 360 -12.73 0.09 0.79
CA GLY A 360 -12.23 0.56 2.07
C GLY A 360 -12.02 -0.59 3.07
N LEU A 361 -11.22 -0.36 4.12
CA LEU A 361 -10.98 -1.35 5.18
C LEU A 361 -12.27 -1.71 5.94
N VAL A 362 -13.07 -0.70 6.26
CA VAL A 362 -14.35 -0.86 6.97
C VAL A 362 -15.32 -1.67 6.13
N GLU A 363 -15.38 -1.37 4.84
CA GLU A 363 -16.26 -2.02 3.87
C GLU A 363 -15.89 -3.49 3.68
N ILE A 364 -14.60 -3.80 3.58
CA ILE A 364 -14.10 -5.20 3.47
C ILE A 364 -14.45 -5.98 4.72
N ILE A 365 -14.23 -5.43 5.92
CA ILE A 365 -14.59 -6.08 7.17
C ILE A 365 -16.09 -6.35 7.25
N HIS A 366 -16.95 -5.40 6.81
CA HIS A 366 -18.39 -5.62 6.76
C HIS A 366 -18.79 -6.73 5.78
N GLN A 367 -18.08 -6.87 4.64
CA GLN A 367 -18.32 -8.00 3.73
C GLN A 367 -17.92 -9.32 4.37
N TYR A 368 -16.76 -9.40 5.01
CA TYR A 368 -16.33 -10.60 5.73
C TYR A 368 -17.35 -11.02 6.82
N ILE A 369 -17.86 -10.05 7.60
CA ILE A 369 -18.92 -10.31 8.59
C ILE A 369 -20.19 -10.85 7.92
N ARG A 370 -20.57 -10.29 6.77
CA ARG A 370 -21.76 -10.71 6.02
C ARG A 370 -21.68 -12.15 5.51
N TYR A 371 -20.48 -12.59 5.14
CA TYR A 371 -20.24 -13.96 4.65
C TYR A 371 -19.76 -14.91 5.75
N ASP A 372 -19.83 -14.49 7.03
CA ASP A 372 -19.38 -15.25 8.21
C ASP A 372 -17.88 -15.62 8.19
N GLU A 373 -17.08 -14.86 7.47
CA GLU A 373 -15.61 -14.96 7.41
C GLU A 373 -15.00 -14.08 8.51
N ILE A 374 -15.33 -14.40 9.77
CA ILE A 374 -15.00 -13.55 10.92
C ILE A 374 -13.51 -13.51 11.22
N GLN A 375 -12.80 -14.60 10.95
CA GLN A 375 -11.35 -14.66 11.20
C GLN A 375 -10.61 -13.67 10.30
N GLU A 376 -10.99 -13.58 9.03
CA GLU A 376 -10.45 -12.63 8.06
C GLU A 376 -10.76 -11.19 8.48
N ALA A 377 -11.98 -10.93 8.96
CA ALA A 377 -12.35 -9.63 9.49
C ALA A 377 -11.46 -9.20 10.68
N ILE A 378 -11.15 -10.13 11.59
CA ILE A 378 -10.28 -9.88 12.74
C ILE A 378 -8.83 -9.67 12.29
N ASN A 379 -8.36 -10.46 11.33
CA ASN A 379 -7.02 -10.33 10.77
C ASN A 379 -6.81 -8.94 10.14
N VAL A 380 -7.78 -8.46 9.36
CA VAL A 380 -7.75 -7.09 8.80
C VAL A 380 -7.77 -6.04 9.91
N LEU A 381 -8.66 -6.16 10.91
CA LEU A 381 -8.73 -5.24 12.04
C LEU A 381 -7.39 -5.16 12.79
N SER A 382 -6.68 -6.28 12.95
CA SER A 382 -5.38 -6.33 13.63
C SER A 382 -4.28 -5.57 12.89
N THR A 383 -4.42 -5.37 11.57
CA THR A 383 -3.48 -4.58 10.77
C THR A 383 -3.73 -3.07 10.82
N MET A 384 -4.89 -2.65 11.33
CA MET A 384 -5.28 -1.24 11.40
C MET A 384 -4.59 -0.53 12.57
N ASN A 385 -4.24 0.74 12.37
CA ASN A 385 -3.57 1.55 13.38
C ASN A 385 -4.60 2.36 14.18
N TRP A 386 -4.82 2.01 15.45
CA TRP A 386 -5.73 2.71 16.35
C TRP A 386 -5.41 4.20 16.54
N ASN A 387 -4.14 4.59 16.46
CA ASN A 387 -3.74 5.99 16.68
C ASN A 387 -4.11 6.91 15.51
N THR A 388 -4.15 6.38 14.28
CA THR A 388 -4.46 7.15 13.07
C THR A 388 -5.88 6.90 12.56
N MET A 389 -6.42 5.70 12.81
CA MET A 389 -7.71 5.23 12.29
C MET A 389 -8.68 4.83 13.42
N GLY A 390 -8.58 5.40 14.61
CA GLY A 390 -9.31 4.98 15.81
C GLY A 390 -10.81 4.83 15.60
N GLN A 391 -11.46 5.79 14.95
CA GLN A 391 -12.90 5.72 14.66
C GLN A 391 -13.26 4.53 13.76
N GLN A 392 -12.48 4.27 12.73
CA GLN A 392 -12.69 3.13 11.83
C GLN A 392 -12.44 1.80 12.53
N CYS A 393 -11.36 1.71 13.34
CA CYS A 393 -11.08 0.53 14.17
C CYS A 393 -12.24 0.25 15.15
N PHE A 394 -12.78 1.28 15.78
CA PHE A 394 -13.92 1.14 16.71
C PHE A 394 -15.19 0.67 15.99
N ILE A 395 -15.50 1.21 14.81
CA ILE A 395 -16.65 0.76 14.00
C ILE A 395 -16.50 -0.72 13.64
N CYS A 396 -15.32 -1.13 13.18
CA CYS A 396 -15.04 -2.53 12.82
C CYS A 396 -15.12 -3.47 14.03
N LEU A 397 -14.45 -3.12 15.14
CA LEU A 397 -14.52 -3.87 16.39
C LEU A 397 -15.96 -4.04 16.85
N SER A 398 -16.73 -2.95 16.85
CA SER A 398 -18.14 -2.96 17.27
C SER A 398 -18.99 -3.86 16.38
N ALA A 399 -18.77 -3.84 15.07
CA ALA A 399 -19.49 -4.69 14.13
C ALA A 399 -19.20 -6.18 14.38
N ILE A 400 -17.92 -6.54 14.53
CA ILE A 400 -17.48 -7.93 14.80
C ILE A 400 -18.05 -8.40 16.15
N CYS A 401 -17.87 -7.63 17.23
CA CYS A 401 -18.36 -7.98 18.55
C CYS A 401 -19.89 -8.11 18.57
N ASN A 402 -20.63 -7.21 17.94
CA ASN A 402 -22.09 -7.28 17.86
C ASN A 402 -22.57 -8.50 17.08
N HIS A 403 -21.86 -8.91 16.02
CA HIS A 403 -22.18 -10.12 15.27
C HIS A 403 -21.97 -11.37 16.13
N LEU A 404 -20.81 -11.50 16.77
CA LEU A 404 -20.45 -12.67 17.58
C LEU A 404 -21.31 -12.80 18.85
N LEU A 405 -21.59 -11.70 19.55
CA LEU A 405 -22.39 -11.70 20.77
C LEU A 405 -23.90 -12.01 20.57
N LYS A 406 -24.39 -11.96 19.34
CA LYS A 406 -25.77 -12.41 19.01
C LYS A 406 -25.87 -13.92 18.83
N GLN A 407 -24.77 -14.59 18.65
CA GLN A 407 -24.71 -16.03 18.35
C GLN A 407 -24.40 -16.83 19.61
N LYS A 408 -24.66 -18.15 19.57
CA LYS A 408 -24.28 -19.06 20.65
C LYS A 408 -22.77 -19.09 20.83
N LEU A 409 -22.30 -19.05 22.07
CA LEU A 409 -20.89 -19.13 22.39
C LEU A 409 -20.35 -20.53 22.06
N THR A 410 -19.34 -20.57 21.21
CA THR A 410 -18.55 -21.75 20.92
C THR A 410 -17.08 -21.43 21.22
N PRO A 411 -16.21 -22.44 21.42
CA PRO A 411 -14.78 -22.18 21.67
C PRO A 411 -14.11 -21.34 20.58
N ALA A 412 -14.51 -21.51 19.31
CA ALA A 412 -14.02 -20.69 18.21
C ALA A 412 -14.46 -19.22 18.31
N ARG A 413 -15.75 -18.98 18.60
CA ARG A 413 -16.28 -17.62 18.77
C ARG A 413 -15.76 -16.94 20.02
N GLU A 414 -15.51 -17.69 21.07
CA GLU A 414 -14.84 -17.19 22.27
C GLU A 414 -13.44 -16.65 21.93
N ALA A 415 -12.63 -17.46 21.22
CA ALA A 415 -11.31 -17.04 20.77
C ALA A 415 -11.38 -15.83 19.81
N GLN A 416 -12.38 -15.76 18.93
CA GLN A 416 -12.60 -14.63 18.02
C GLN A 416 -12.96 -13.34 18.78
N LEU A 417 -13.79 -13.42 19.85
CA LEU A 417 -14.09 -12.26 20.70
C LEU A 417 -12.85 -11.79 21.47
N GLU A 418 -12.07 -12.74 22.04
CA GLU A 418 -10.80 -12.43 22.69
C GLU A 418 -9.83 -11.75 21.73
N ALA A 419 -9.63 -12.29 20.53
CA ALA A 419 -8.76 -11.72 19.50
C ALA A 419 -9.23 -10.33 19.06
N SER A 420 -10.55 -10.13 18.86
CA SER A 420 -11.12 -8.83 18.49
C SER A 420 -10.85 -7.76 19.54
N LEU A 421 -11.14 -8.05 20.81
CA LEU A 421 -10.88 -7.14 21.92
C LEU A 421 -9.38 -6.94 22.14
N GLY A 422 -8.58 -7.99 21.92
CA GLY A 422 -7.13 -7.96 21.99
C GLY A 422 -6.49 -6.94 21.06
N THR A 423 -7.11 -6.60 19.93
CA THR A 423 -6.59 -5.55 19.02
C THR A 423 -6.46 -4.19 19.69
N PHE A 424 -7.25 -3.91 20.73
CA PHE A 424 -7.17 -2.68 21.53
C PHE A 424 -6.44 -2.89 22.86
N TYR A 425 -6.69 -3.98 23.60
CA TYR A 425 -6.09 -4.19 24.92
C TYR A 425 -4.66 -4.72 24.90
N ALA A 426 -4.27 -5.42 23.83
CA ALA A 426 -2.92 -5.91 23.60
C ALA A 426 -2.44 -5.54 22.18
N PRO A 427 -2.38 -4.25 21.84
CA PRO A 427 -2.08 -3.81 20.48
C PRO A 427 -0.63 -4.10 20.13
N THR A 428 -0.38 -4.37 18.85
CA THR A 428 0.98 -4.53 18.32
C THR A 428 1.80 -3.25 18.36
N ARG A 429 1.11 -2.09 18.30
CA ARG A 429 1.69 -0.75 18.42
C ARG A 429 1.19 -0.09 19.69
N PRO A 430 2.04 0.57 20.50
CA PRO A 430 1.60 1.30 21.69
C PRO A 430 0.52 2.33 21.33
N LEU A 431 -0.53 2.36 22.13
CA LEU A 431 -1.58 3.35 21.97
C LEU A 431 -1.14 4.68 22.58
N LEU A 432 -1.51 5.78 21.94
CA LEU A 432 -1.37 7.10 22.50
C LEU A 432 -2.42 7.31 23.62
N ASP A 433 -2.08 8.09 24.65
CA ASP A 433 -2.99 8.39 25.76
C ASP A 433 -4.34 8.94 25.29
N ARG A 434 -4.32 9.79 24.26
CA ARG A 434 -5.54 10.31 23.65
C ARG A 434 -6.43 9.19 23.09
N THR A 435 -5.85 8.23 22.37
CA THR A 435 -6.59 7.08 21.80
C THR A 435 -7.18 6.22 22.91
N VAL A 436 -6.40 5.98 23.98
CA VAL A 436 -6.88 5.23 25.13
C VAL A 436 -8.05 5.93 25.79
N LEU A 437 -7.95 7.24 26.07
CA LEU A 437 -9.01 8.03 26.70
C LEU A 437 -10.28 8.06 25.85
N GLU A 438 -10.17 8.12 24.54
CA GLU A 438 -11.32 8.22 23.64
C GLU A 438 -12.08 6.89 23.51
N TYR A 439 -11.35 5.76 23.40
CA TYR A 439 -11.98 4.46 23.05
C TYR A 439 -12.09 3.47 24.20
N ARG A 440 -11.40 3.67 25.32
CA ARG A 440 -11.43 2.76 26.48
C ARG A 440 -12.83 2.45 26.97
N ASP A 441 -13.63 3.49 27.25
CA ASP A 441 -14.96 3.32 27.84
C ASP A 441 -15.94 2.64 26.87
N PRO A 442 -16.07 3.06 25.60
CA PRO A 442 -16.95 2.37 24.67
C PRO A 442 -16.51 0.93 24.41
N ILE A 443 -15.21 0.61 24.37
CA ILE A 443 -14.72 -0.77 24.19
C ILE A 443 -14.94 -1.60 25.46
N SER A 444 -14.77 -1.04 26.64
CA SER A 444 -15.05 -1.70 27.92
C SER A 444 -16.50 -2.21 28.01
N ARG A 445 -17.47 -1.52 27.38
CA ARG A 445 -18.85 -2.02 27.30
C ARG A 445 -18.95 -3.33 26.52
N TYR A 446 -18.16 -3.53 25.47
CA TYR A 446 -18.12 -4.80 24.74
C TYR A 446 -17.42 -5.89 25.55
N ALA A 447 -16.33 -5.56 26.25
CA ALA A 447 -15.66 -6.49 27.16
C ALA A 447 -16.59 -6.97 28.28
N ARG A 448 -17.41 -6.05 28.89
CA ARG A 448 -18.42 -6.40 29.87
C ARG A 448 -19.54 -7.27 29.29
N ARG A 449 -20.02 -6.98 28.08
CA ARG A 449 -21.01 -7.85 27.41
C ARG A 449 -20.45 -9.23 27.13
N PHE A 450 -19.19 -9.35 26.73
CA PHE A 450 -18.52 -10.63 26.57
C PHE A 450 -18.37 -11.38 27.88
N PHE A 451 -17.98 -10.70 28.96
CA PHE A 451 -17.96 -11.25 30.30
C PHE A 451 -19.30 -11.89 30.70
N HIS A 452 -20.42 -11.16 30.59
CA HIS A 452 -21.73 -11.73 30.88
C HIS A 452 -22.14 -12.85 29.94
N HIS A 453 -21.63 -12.83 28.70
CA HIS A 453 -21.84 -13.94 27.78
C HIS A 453 -21.09 -15.21 28.24
N LEU A 454 -19.83 -15.07 28.68
CA LEU A 454 -19.06 -16.16 29.29
C LEU A 454 -19.76 -16.73 30.54
N LEU A 455 -20.24 -15.88 31.43
CA LEU A 455 -20.98 -16.31 32.62
C LEU A 455 -22.25 -17.11 32.28
N ARG A 456 -23.02 -16.68 31.30
CA ARG A 456 -24.23 -17.37 30.83
C ARG A 456 -23.91 -18.79 30.33
N TYR A 457 -22.75 -19.02 29.78
CA TYR A 457 -22.29 -20.35 29.30
C TYR A 457 -21.41 -21.06 30.33
N GLN A 458 -21.36 -20.58 31.58
CA GLN A 458 -20.63 -21.19 32.71
C GLN A 458 -19.10 -21.30 32.45
N ARG A 459 -18.54 -20.38 31.66
CA ARG A 459 -17.09 -20.30 31.39
C ARG A 459 -16.41 -19.44 32.46
N PHE A 460 -16.50 -19.91 33.76
CA PHE A 460 -16.09 -19.13 34.92
C PHE A 460 -14.61 -18.74 34.92
N GLU A 461 -13.71 -19.66 34.56
CA GLU A 461 -12.27 -19.39 34.55
C GLU A 461 -11.94 -18.21 33.65
N LYS A 462 -12.46 -18.23 32.41
CA LYS A 462 -12.24 -17.14 31.46
C LYS A 462 -12.94 -15.85 31.86
N ALA A 463 -14.13 -15.94 32.41
CA ALA A 463 -14.84 -14.78 32.97
C ALA A 463 -14.03 -14.13 34.09
N PHE A 464 -13.39 -14.95 34.94
CA PHE A 464 -12.53 -14.44 36.01
C PHE A 464 -11.30 -13.72 35.48
N LEU A 465 -10.61 -14.31 34.52
CA LEU A 465 -9.44 -13.67 33.86
C LEU A 465 -9.83 -12.33 33.21
N LEU A 466 -10.94 -12.32 32.46
CA LEU A 466 -11.44 -11.08 31.84
C LEU A 466 -11.83 -10.04 32.86
N ALA A 467 -12.40 -10.44 34.03
CA ALA A 467 -12.71 -9.51 35.14
C ALA A 467 -11.43 -8.92 35.76
N VAL A 468 -10.33 -9.71 35.82
CA VAL A 468 -9.01 -9.21 36.25
C VAL A 468 -8.50 -8.14 35.29
N ASP A 469 -8.57 -8.40 33.98
CA ASP A 469 -8.09 -7.47 32.95
C ASP A 469 -8.90 -6.15 32.93
N ILE A 470 -10.22 -6.25 33.13
CA ILE A 470 -11.08 -5.06 33.22
C ILE A 470 -10.87 -4.30 34.55
N GLY A 471 -10.51 -4.99 35.61
CA GLY A 471 -10.25 -4.40 36.93
C GLY A 471 -11.48 -3.84 37.63
N ALA A 472 -12.69 -4.38 37.37
CA ALA A 472 -13.94 -3.87 37.89
C ALA A 472 -14.54 -4.79 38.95
N ARG A 473 -14.75 -4.23 40.16
CA ARG A 473 -15.27 -4.94 41.33
C ARG A 473 -16.62 -5.64 41.11
N ASP A 474 -17.54 -4.98 40.41
CA ASP A 474 -18.88 -5.48 40.12
C ASP A 474 -18.86 -6.82 39.36
N LEU A 475 -17.91 -6.99 38.45
CA LEU A 475 -17.77 -8.23 37.69
C LEU A 475 -17.36 -9.41 38.59
N PHE A 476 -16.49 -9.19 39.58
CA PHE A 476 -16.14 -10.23 40.55
C PHE A 476 -17.30 -10.58 41.46
N MET A 477 -18.15 -9.62 41.83
CA MET A 477 -19.36 -9.89 42.58
C MET A 477 -20.37 -10.70 41.77
N ASP A 478 -20.50 -10.45 40.46
CA ASP A 478 -21.37 -11.23 39.59
C ASP A 478 -20.88 -12.69 39.50
N ILE A 479 -19.53 -12.90 39.39
CA ILE A 479 -18.96 -14.27 39.47
C ILE A 479 -19.29 -14.90 40.84
N HIS A 480 -19.09 -14.18 41.93
CA HIS A 480 -19.33 -14.66 43.27
C HIS A 480 -20.78 -15.17 43.46
N TYR A 481 -21.76 -14.39 43.09
CA TYR A 481 -23.16 -14.77 43.25
C TYR A 481 -23.53 -15.95 42.33
N LEU A 482 -23.09 -15.95 41.09
CA LEU A 482 -23.42 -17.01 40.16
C LEU A 482 -22.68 -18.32 40.49
N ALA A 483 -21.43 -18.26 40.98
CA ALA A 483 -20.69 -19.43 41.46
C ALA A 483 -21.31 -20.04 42.69
N LEU A 484 -21.83 -19.22 43.64
CA LEU A 484 -22.60 -19.69 44.78
C LEU A 484 -23.88 -20.44 44.34
N ASP A 485 -24.63 -19.90 43.41
CA ASP A 485 -25.83 -20.53 42.85
C ASP A 485 -25.55 -21.90 42.21
N LYS A 486 -24.36 -22.06 41.62
CA LYS A 486 -23.91 -23.31 41.00
C LYS A 486 -23.18 -24.27 41.95
N GLY A 487 -22.95 -23.88 43.20
CA GLY A 487 -22.25 -24.71 44.19
C GLY A 487 -20.70 -24.69 44.07
N GLU A 488 -20.15 -23.78 43.25
CA GLU A 488 -18.70 -23.59 43.08
C GLU A 488 -18.14 -22.68 44.21
N LEU A 489 -18.15 -23.20 45.45
CA LEU A 489 -17.83 -22.42 46.66
C LEU A 489 -16.42 -21.85 46.67
N ALA A 490 -15.43 -22.62 46.19
CA ALA A 490 -14.04 -22.15 46.12
C ALA A 490 -13.88 -20.94 45.21
N LEU A 491 -14.49 -20.96 44.01
CA LEU A 491 -14.45 -19.88 43.06
C LEU A 491 -15.19 -18.63 43.58
N ALA A 492 -16.35 -18.85 44.24
CA ALA A 492 -17.12 -17.79 44.86
C ALA A 492 -16.31 -17.03 45.92
N GLU A 493 -15.56 -17.75 46.77
CA GLU A 493 -14.71 -17.14 47.78
C GLU A 493 -13.53 -16.37 47.19
N VAL A 494 -12.86 -16.91 46.17
CA VAL A 494 -11.76 -16.25 45.47
C VAL A 494 -12.26 -14.97 44.80
N ALA A 495 -13.38 -15.00 44.10
CA ALA A 495 -13.97 -13.83 43.46
C ALA A 495 -14.33 -12.74 44.47
N LYS A 496 -14.94 -13.10 45.64
CA LYS A 496 -15.24 -12.16 46.68
C LYS A 496 -14.01 -11.50 47.29
N ARG A 497 -12.95 -12.30 47.52
CA ARG A 497 -11.67 -11.79 48.04
C ARG A 497 -11.09 -10.77 47.06
N LYS A 498 -11.04 -11.10 45.74
CA LYS A 498 -10.51 -10.20 44.70
C LYS A 498 -11.34 -8.90 44.60
N ALA A 499 -12.69 -8.97 44.76
CA ALA A 499 -13.55 -7.78 44.82
C ALA A 499 -13.19 -6.87 45.99
N ASN A 500 -12.89 -7.47 47.16
CA ASN A 500 -12.52 -6.71 48.37
C ASN A 500 -11.10 -6.11 48.24
N ASP A 501 -10.17 -6.79 47.58
CA ASP A 501 -8.82 -6.27 47.31
C ASP A 501 -8.88 -4.99 46.45
N ILE A 502 -9.74 -4.97 45.43
CA ILE A 502 -9.96 -3.77 44.58
C ILE A 502 -10.51 -2.60 45.38
N ASP A 503 -11.45 -2.86 46.32
CA ASP A 503 -11.94 -1.82 47.21
C ASP A 503 -10.85 -1.24 48.12
N ALA A 504 -9.96 -2.11 48.63
CA ALA A 504 -8.87 -1.69 49.49
C ALA A 504 -7.82 -0.86 48.69
N GLU A 505 -7.51 -1.23 47.45
CA GLU A 505 -6.63 -0.47 46.58
C GLU A 505 -7.20 0.91 46.18
N SER A 506 -8.51 0.99 45.92
CA SER A 506 -9.15 2.27 45.58
C SER A 506 -9.22 3.23 46.78
N ILE A 507 -9.33 2.73 47.98
CA ILE A 507 -9.27 3.54 49.23
C ILE A 507 -7.86 4.07 49.49
N THR A 508 -6.80 3.27 49.17
CA THR A 508 -5.41 3.66 49.39
C THR A 508 -4.87 4.62 48.32
N THR A 509 -5.40 4.59 47.12
CA THR A 509 -4.99 5.48 46.00
C THR A 509 -5.77 6.79 45.93
N GLY A 510 -6.82 6.97 46.77
CA GLY A 510 -7.54 8.23 46.88
C GLY A 510 -8.36 8.64 45.66
N ILE A 511 -8.72 7.69 44.81
CA ILE A 511 -9.56 7.88 43.61
C ILE A 511 -10.93 7.22 43.81
#